data_5fff562cb0d11b963098efcf708f1800
#
_entry.id   5fff562cb0d11b963098efcf708f1800
#
_cell.length_a   1.000
_cell.length_b   1.000
_cell.length_c   1.000
_cell.angle_alpha   90.00
_cell.angle_beta   90.00
_cell.angle_gamma   90.00
#
_symmetry.space_group_name_H-M   'P 1'
#
loop_
_entity.id
_entity.type
_entity.pdbx_description
1 polymer ?
#
loop_
_entity_poly.entity_id
_entity_poly.type
_entity_poly.pdbx_seq_one_letter_code
_entity_poly.pdbx_strand_id
1 'polypeptide(L)'
;MNKGISVATGQVIGILNSDDTYTDAGVLSAVASAFTDPDVMTTYADLQYVDASDQHKVLRNWRSGPFKRKNFYFGWMPPHPTFFVRKEVYARAGVFNLGLRSAADYELMLRVLLKLEMTTHYIPRVIVKMRAGGMSNASLFNRLRGNKEDRLAWKINELKPYFFTLYLKPLRKISQFLLK
;
A
#
# COMPACT_ATOMS: atom_id res chain seq x y z
N MET A 1 6.34 -12.62 1.87
CA MET A 1 5.42 -11.92 2.78
C MET A 1 4.66 -12.90 3.67
N ASN A 2 3.89 -13.88 3.16
CA ASN A 2 3.05 -14.77 4.00
C ASN A 2 3.82 -15.55 5.07
N LYS A 3 5.03 -16.07 4.75
CA LYS A 3 5.90 -16.70 5.78
C LYS A 3 6.27 -15.73 6.91
N GLY A 4 6.54 -14.44 6.59
CA GLY A 4 6.80 -13.44 7.62
C GLY A 4 5.58 -13.20 8.52
N ILE A 5 4.38 -13.10 7.92
CA ILE A 5 3.13 -12.94 8.67
C ILE A 5 2.89 -14.14 9.61
N SER A 6 3.15 -15.37 9.14
CA SER A 6 2.88 -16.58 9.95
C SER A 6 3.79 -16.73 11.18
N VAL A 7 5.02 -16.20 11.11
CA VAL A 7 5.96 -16.24 12.24
C VAL A 7 6.00 -14.96 13.09
N ALA A 8 5.33 -13.90 12.64
CA ALA A 8 5.28 -12.65 13.39
C ALA A 8 4.52 -12.83 14.70
N THR A 9 5.12 -12.38 15.81
CA THR A 9 4.54 -12.45 17.17
C THR A 9 3.86 -11.15 17.59
N GLY A 10 4.20 -10.02 16.94
CA GLY A 10 3.64 -8.71 17.26
C GLY A 10 2.14 -8.59 16.98
N GLN A 11 1.48 -7.68 17.67
CA GLN A 11 0.05 -7.37 17.48
C GLN A 11 -0.23 -6.62 16.17
N VAL A 12 0.75 -5.86 15.67
CA VAL A 12 0.69 -5.08 14.43
C VAL A 12 1.80 -5.56 13.51
N ILE A 13 1.48 -5.76 12.25
CA ILE A 13 2.40 -6.23 11.23
C ILE A 13 2.52 -5.18 10.14
N GLY A 14 3.75 -4.75 9.86
CA GLY A 14 4.14 -3.97 8.70
C GLY A 14 5.08 -4.78 7.82
N ILE A 15 5.10 -4.48 6.52
CA ILE A 15 5.98 -5.15 5.56
C ILE A 15 6.86 -4.09 4.91
N LEU A 16 8.15 -4.16 5.19
CA LEU A 16 9.17 -3.33 4.57
C LEU A 16 10.00 -4.21 3.63
N ASN A 17 10.16 -3.79 2.37
CA ASN A 17 11.00 -4.52 1.43
C ASN A 17 12.48 -4.31 1.79
N SER A 18 13.35 -5.20 1.33
CA SER A 18 14.78 -5.21 1.68
C SER A 18 15.56 -3.98 1.19
N ASP A 19 15.05 -3.30 0.18
CA ASP A 19 15.63 -2.09 -0.43
C ASP A 19 14.97 -0.79 0.05
N ASP A 20 13.92 -0.88 0.86
CA ASP A 20 13.22 0.27 1.45
C ASP A 20 13.73 0.57 2.85
N THR A 21 13.60 1.83 3.29
CA THR A 21 14.01 2.27 4.63
C THR A 21 12.95 3.15 5.28
N TYR A 22 12.85 3.09 6.60
CA TYR A 22 12.11 4.11 7.36
C TYR A 22 12.84 5.44 7.31
N THR A 23 12.08 6.55 7.36
CA THR A 23 12.65 7.90 7.28
C THR A 23 13.48 8.27 8.50
N ASP A 24 13.08 7.78 9.67
CA ASP A 24 13.72 8.06 10.97
C ASP A 24 13.34 7.02 12.04
N ALA A 25 13.99 7.08 13.18
CA ALA A 25 13.77 6.17 14.31
C ALA A 25 12.38 6.33 14.98
N GLY A 26 11.69 7.46 14.76
CA GLY A 26 10.37 7.73 15.34
C GLY A 26 9.21 7.11 14.56
N VAL A 27 9.44 6.48 13.40
CA VAL A 27 8.39 5.91 12.56
C VAL A 27 7.58 4.85 13.29
N LEU A 28 8.25 3.88 13.92
CA LEU A 28 7.54 2.79 14.60
C LEU A 28 6.76 3.29 15.82
N SER A 29 7.26 4.30 16.53
CA SER A 29 6.54 4.95 17.64
C SER A 29 5.29 5.67 17.14
N ALA A 30 5.36 6.37 15.99
CA ALA A 30 4.20 7.02 15.39
C ALA A 30 3.13 6.01 14.94
N VAL A 31 3.57 4.89 14.37
CA VAL A 31 2.67 3.78 14.02
C VAL A 31 2.02 3.19 15.27
N ALA A 32 2.81 2.88 16.30
CA ALA A 32 2.30 2.32 17.56
C ALA A 32 1.27 3.27 18.22
N SER A 33 1.55 4.58 18.23
CA SER A 33 0.61 5.58 18.75
C SER A 33 -0.74 5.57 18.03
N ALA A 34 -0.77 5.36 16.72
CA ALA A 34 -2.02 5.26 15.97
C ALA A 34 -2.85 4.03 16.36
N PHE A 35 -2.21 2.96 16.83
CA PHE A 35 -2.88 1.74 17.28
C PHE A 35 -3.21 1.73 18.80
N THR A 36 -2.98 2.81 19.53
CA THR A 36 -3.49 2.95 20.91
C THR A 36 -5.02 3.03 20.93
N ASP A 37 -5.63 3.52 19.86
CA ASP A 37 -7.07 3.42 19.63
C ASP A 37 -7.40 1.97 19.22
N PRO A 38 -8.20 1.23 20.02
CA PRO A 38 -8.56 -0.16 19.73
C PRO A 38 -9.39 -0.31 18.45
N ASP A 39 -10.08 0.73 18.02
CA ASP A 39 -10.92 0.71 16.83
C ASP A 39 -10.10 0.82 15.53
N VAL A 40 -8.84 1.25 15.61
CA VAL A 40 -7.95 1.33 14.45
C VAL A 40 -7.43 -0.06 14.11
N MET A 41 -7.90 -0.61 12.98
CA MET A 41 -7.51 -1.93 12.47
C MET A 41 -6.31 -1.88 11.53
N THR A 42 -6.15 -0.77 10.82
CA THR A 42 -5.03 -0.56 9.89
C THR A 42 -4.55 0.88 9.93
N THR A 43 -3.30 1.12 9.53
CA THR A 43 -2.78 2.47 9.29
C THR A 43 -2.03 2.52 7.97
N TYR A 44 -1.89 3.72 7.42
CA TYR A 44 -1.02 4.00 6.29
C TYR A 44 -0.51 5.44 6.37
N ALA A 45 0.52 5.73 5.59
CA ALA A 45 1.17 7.04 5.61
C ALA A 45 1.61 7.45 4.20
N ASP A 46 2.38 8.53 4.11
CA ASP A 46 3.02 8.97 2.88
C ASP A 46 4.33 8.21 2.63
N LEU A 47 4.77 8.22 1.38
CA LEU A 47 5.99 7.56 0.92
C LEU A 47 6.76 8.48 -0.02
N GLN A 48 8.08 8.42 0.02
CA GLN A 48 8.97 9.03 -0.97
C GLN A 48 9.65 7.97 -1.82
N TYR A 49 9.70 8.18 -3.13
CA TYR A 49 10.63 7.48 -4.00
C TYR A 49 11.93 8.26 -4.06
N VAL A 50 13.03 7.57 -3.78
CA VAL A 50 14.38 8.13 -3.80
C VAL A 50 15.23 7.48 -4.88
N ASP A 51 16.29 8.15 -5.27
CA ASP A 51 17.26 7.61 -6.22
C ASP A 51 17.92 6.32 -5.67
N ALA A 52 18.21 5.37 -6.54
CA ALA A 52 18.80 4.08 -6.12
C ALA A 52 20.21 4.23 -5.52
N SER A 53 20.97 5.25 -5.96
CA SER A 53 22.33 5.53 -5.52
C SER A 53 22.40 6.62 -4.44
N ASP A 54 21.38 7.49 -4.34
CA ASP A 54 21.34 8.61 -3.40
C ASP A 54 19.95 8.72 -2.73
N GLN A 55 19.85 8.27 -1.48
CA GLN A 55 18.62 8.33 -0.70
C GLN A 55 18.17 9.75 -0.30
N HIS A 56 19.04 10.76 -0.48
CA HIS A 56 18.67 12.16 -0.24
C HIS A 56 18.00 12.80 -1.46
N LYS A 57 18.19 12.22 -2.65
CA LYS A 57 17.57 12.68 -3.88
C LYS A 57 16.16 12.13 -4.05
N VAL A 58 15.17 12.94 -3.68
CA VAL A 58 13.76 12.58 -3.84
C VAL A 58 13.34 12.74 -5.29
N LEU A 59 12.83 11.67 -5.89
CA LEU A 59 12.35 11.61 -7.26
C LEU A 59 10.84 11.86 -7.35
N ARG A 60 10.07 11.40 -6.35
CA ARG A 60 8.62 11.48 -6.34
C ARG A 60 8.08 11.42 -4.92
N ASN A 61 7.10 12.27 -4.61
CA ASN A 61 6.35 12.21 -3.36
C ASN A 61 5.00 11.52 -3.58
N TRP A 62 4.70 10.49 -2.80
CA TRP A 62 3.39 9.87 -2.77
C TRP A 62 2.66 10.32 -1.51
N ARG A 63 1.92 11.40 -1.64
CA ARG A 63 1.01 11.89 -0.60
C ARG A 63 -0.30 11.12 -0.69
N SER A 64 -0.62 10.37 0.36
CA SER A 64 -1.79 9.49 0.42
C SER A 64 -3.08 10.26 0.71
N GLY A 65 -3.00 11.19 1.66
CA GLY A 65 -4.15 11.94 2.16
C GLY A 65 -5.14 11.08 2.96
N PRO A 66 -6.19 11.70 3.55
CA PRO A 66 -7.19 11.00 4.34
C PRO A 66 -7.95 9.93 3.55
N PHE A 67 -8.27 8.83 4.21
CA PHE A 67 -9.01 7.74 3.61
C PHE A 67 -10.44 8.17 3.24
N LYS A 68 -10.78 7.91 1.99
CA LYS A 68 -12.16 7.98 1.51
C LYS A 68 -12.39 6.75 0.64
N ARG A 69 -13.34 5.90 1.01
CA ARG A 69 -13.68 4.65 0.31
C ARG A 69 -13.83 4.86 -1.21
N LYS A 70 -14.50 5.94 -1.63
CA LYS A 70 -14.70 6.28 -3.03
C LYS A 70 -13.39 6.49 -3.81
N ASN A 71 -12.30 6.87 -3.15
CA ASN A 71 -11.03 7.14 -3.83
C ASN A 71 -10.44 5.91 -4.53
N PHE A 72 -10.70 4.68 -4.02
CA PHE A 72 -10.33 3.45 -4.70
C PHE A 72 -10.96 3.35 -6.09
N TYR A 73 -12.23 3.74 -6.23
CA TYR A 73 -12.94 3.75 -7.50
C TYR A 73 -12.37 4.79 -8.49
N PHE A 74 -11.64 5.78 -7.98
CA PHE A 74 -10.91 6.76 -8.77
C PHE A 74 -9.40 6.45 -8.87
N GLY A 75 -9.00 5.17 -8.70
CA GLY A 75 -7.64 4.70 -8.90
C GLY A 75 -6.66 5.02 -7.77
N TRP A 76 -7.15 5.42 -6.60
CA TRP A 76 -6.32 5.63 -5.42
C TRP A 76 -6.06 4.31 -4.69
N MET A 77 -4.89 4.20 -4.06
CA MET A 77 -4.55 3.22 -3.03
C MET A 77 -3.48 3.80 -2.12
N PRO A 78 -3.38 3.37 -0.87
CA PRO A 78 -2.24 3.74 -0.03
C PRO A 78 -0.97 3.00 -0.50
N PRO A 79 0.23 3.54 -0.25
CA PRO A 79 1.48 2.87 -0.56
C PRO A 79 1.68 1.67 0.36
N HIS A 80 1.85 0.48 -0.22
CA HIS A 80 1.94 -0.78 0.52
C HIS A 80 3.03 -0.79 1.62
N PRO A 81 4.26 -0.26 1.40
CA PRO A 81 5.29 -0.28 2.43
C PRO A 81 4.95 0.55 3.68
N THR A 82 3.93 1.41 3.60
CA THR A 82 3.44 2.21 4.74
C THR A 82 2.19 1.63 5.39
N PHE A 83 1.69 0.49 4.90
CA PHE A 83 0.46 -0.12 5.37
C PHE A 83 0.72 -1.10 6.51
N PHE A 84 0.30 -0.74 7.72
CA PHE A 84 0.39 -1.56 8.92
C PHE A 84 -0.99 -2.09 9.28
N VAL A 85 -1.04 -3.34 9.75
CA VAL A 85 -2.28 -4.09 9.93
C VAL A 85 -2.25 -4.82 11.26
N ARG A 86 -3.32 -4.76 12.06
CA ARG A 86 -3.44 -5.63 13.24
C ARG A 86 -3.42 -7.10 12.81
N LYS A 87 -2.72 -7.93 13.56
CA LYS A 87 -2.56 -9.36 13.26
C LYS A 87 -3.91 -10.08 13.12
N GLU A 88 -4.89 -9.70 13.93
CA GLU A 88 -6.24 -10.24 13.86
C GLU A 88 -6.97 -9.96 12.53
N VAL A 89 -6.62 -8.88 11.83
CA VAL A 89 -7.16 -8.58 10.49
C VAL A 89 -6.73 -9.67 9.52
N TYR A 90 -5.48 -10.15 9.60
CA TYR A 90 -5.03 -11.27 8.76
C TYR A 90 -5.76 -12.58 9.11
N ALA A 91 -6.14 -12.79 10.37
CA ALA A 91 -6.95 -13.96 10.75
C ALA A 91 -8.35 -13.90 10.14
N ARG A 92 -8.94 -12.71 10.03
CA ARG A 92 -10.29 -12.48 9.45
C ARG A 92 -10.27 -12.37 7.92
N ALA A 93 -9.32 -11.62 7.39
CA ALA A 93 -9.22 -11.32 5.97
C ALA A 93 -8.45 -12.41 5.19
N GLY A 94 -7.59 -13.17 5.84
CA GLY A 94 -6.58 -14.01 5.19
C GLY A 94 -5.34 -13.19 4.80
N VAL A 95 -4.31 -13.89 4.34
CA VAL A 95 -3.01 -13.35 3.94
C VAL A 95 -2.98 -12.98 2.45
N PHE A 96 -1.81 -12.61 1.91
CA PHE A 96 -1.66 -12.27 0.49
C PHE A 96 -2.02 -13.43 -0.44
N ASN A 97 -2.76 -13.14 -1.50
CA ASN A 97 -3.11 -14.10 -2.54
C ASN A 97 -1.88 -14.43 -3.41
N LEU A 98 -1.41 -15.66 -3.33
CA LEU A 98 -0.24 -16.13 -4.07
C LEU A 98 -0.49 -16.33 -5.57
N GLY A 99 -1.74 -16.32 -6.01
CA GLY A 99 -2.11 -16.33 -7.42
C GLY A 99 -1.87 -15.01 -8.15
N LEU A 100 -1.60 -13.93 -7.41
CA LEU A 100 -1.27 -12.60 -7.95
C LEU A 100 0.21 -12.30 -7.72
N ARG A 101 0.92 -11.85 -8.77
CA ARG A 101 2.35 -11.53 -8.68
C ARG A 101 2.62 -10.04 -8.45
N SER A 102 1.85 -9.17 -9.10
CA SER A 102 2.06 -7.73 -9.09
C SER A 102 0.95 -6.93 -8.42
N ALA A 103 -0.20 -7.55 -8.14
CA ALA A 103 -1.36 -6.89 -7.54
C ALA A 103 -1.81 -7.54 -6.21
N ALA A 104 -0.97 -8.37 -5.58
CA ALA A 104 -1.31 -9.03 -4.34
C ALA A 104 -1.52 -8.04 -3.17
N ASP A 105 -0.73 -6.96 -3.14
CA ASP A 105 -0.88 -5.85 -2.19
C ASP A 105 -2.18 -5.08 -2.43
N TYR A 106 -2.47 -4.76 -3.68
CA TYR A 106 -3.70 -4.07 -4.08
C TYR A 106 -4.94 -4.90 -3.75
N GLU A 107 -4.91 -6.20 -4.04
CA GLU A 107 -5.99 -7.13 -3.73
C GLU A 107 -6.26 -7.19 -2.22
N LEU A 108 -5.21 -7.31 -1.40
CA LEU A 108 -5.34 -7.32 0.06
C LEU A 108 -5.97 -6.02 0.57
N MET A 109 -5.55 -4.86 0.05
CA MET A 109 -6.11 -3.57 0.45
C MET A 109 -7.58 -3.41 0.05
N LEU A 110 -7.97 -3.89 -1.14
CA LEU A 110 -9.38 -3.92 -1.56
C LEU A 110 -10.19 -4.80 -0.61
N ARG A 111 -9.67 -5.96 -0.24
CA ARG A 111 -10.31 -6.90 0.68
C ARG A 111 -10.49 -6.29 2.06
N VAL A 112 -9.43 -5.74 2.62
CA VAL A 112 -9.42 -5.19 3.98
C VAL A 112 -10.22 -3.89 4.06
N LEU A 113 -10.00 -2.94 3.16
CA LEU A 113 -10.54 -1.59 3.28
C LEU A 113 -11.89 -1.38 2.58
N LEU A 114 -12.19 -2.15 1.52
CA LEU A 114 -13.46 -2.00 0.80
C LEU A 114 -14.45 -3.13 1.08
N LYS A 115 -14.00 -4.41 1.03
CA LYS A 115 -14.91 -5.56 1.21
C LYS A 115 -15.23 -5.76 2.69
N LEU A 116 -14.23 -5.74 3.57
CA LEU A 116 -14.40 -5.94 5.01
C LEU A 116 -14.59 -4.64 5.80
N GLU A 117 -14.45 -3.50 5.14
CA GLU A 117 -14.65 -2.15 5.71
C GLU A 117 -13.88 -1.90 7.01
N MET A 118 -12.67 -2.49 7.12
CA MET A 118 -11.83 -2.29 8.29
C MET A 118 -11.45 -0.82 8.43
N THR A 119 -11.46 -0.34 9.66
CA THR A 119 -11.06 1.03 10.00
C THR A 119 -9.60 1.26 9.66
N THR A 120 -9.28 2.45 9.21
CA THR A 120 -7.92 2.84 8.87
C THR A 120 -7.59 4.25 9.32
N HIS A 121 -6.41 4.44 9.88
CA HIS A 121 -5.89 5.74 10.29
C HIS A 121 -4.79 6.20 9.33
N TYR A 122 -4.89 7.44 8.85
CA TYR A 122 -3.85 8.06 8.03
C TYR A 122 -2.86 8.82 8.91
N ILE A 123 -1.59 8.46 8.83
CA ILE A 123 -0.48 9.18 9.48
C ILE A 123 0.06 10.22 8.49
N PRO A 124 -0.16 11.53 8.71
CA PRO A 124 0.09 12.58 7.70
C PRO A 124 1.58 12.96 7.65
N ARG A 125 2.44 11.98 7.43
CA ARG A 125 3.89 12.17 7.25
C ARG A 125 4.49 11.10 6.35
N VAL A 126 5.64 11.38 5.77
CA VAL A 126 6.44 10.38 5.08
C VAL A 126 7.09 9.47 6.12
N ILE A 127 6.87 8.16 6.00
CA ILE A 127 7.47 7.16 6.90
C ILE A 127 8.41 6.18 6.20
N VAL A 128 8.32 6.08 4.86
CA VAL A 128 9.15 5.16 4.07
C VAL A 128 9.80 5.90 2.91
N LYS A 129 11.08 5.65 2.71
CA LYS A 129 11.83 5.94 1.50
C LYS A 129 11.97 4.66 0.69
N MET A 130 11.39 4.66 -0.50
CA MET A 130 11.40 3.54 -1.43
C MET A 130 12.38 3.81 -2.57
N ARG A 131 13.32 2.90 -2.82
CA ARG A 131 14.28 3.06 -3.93
C ARG A 131 13.58 2.93 -5.28
N ALA A 132 13.91 3.83 -6.20
CA ALA A 132 13.44 3.74 -7.58
C ALA A 132 14.15 2.58 -8.32
N GLY A 133 13.43 1.93 -9.23
CA GLY A 133 14.02 0.85 -10.06
C GLY A 133 13.51 -0.56 -9.74
N GLY A 134 12.55 -0.70 -8.81
CA GLY A 134 11.97 -2.01 -8.45
C GLY A 134 11.30 -2.73 -9.63
N MET A 135 11.18 -4.06 -9.52
CA MET A 135 10.68 -4.99 -10.56
C MET A 135 9.33 -4.61 -11.20
N SER A 136 8.46 -3.93 -10.46
CA SER A 136 7.11 -3.58 -10.93
C SER A 136 7.09 -2.54 -12.06
N ASN A 137 8.17 -1.75 -12.23
CA ASN A 137 8.27 -0.69 -13.22
C ASN A 137 9.18 -1.04 -14.41
N ALA A 138 9.78 -2.22 -14.43
CA ALA A 138 10.89 -2.56 -15.33
C ALA A 138 10.48 -2.79 -16.80
N SER A 139 9.19 -3.00 -17.15
CA SER A 139 8.80 -3.19 -18.55
C SER A 139 7.32 -2.87 -18.83
N LEU A 140 7.02 -2.58 -20.13
CA LEU A 140 5.62 -2.44 -20.63
C LEU A 140 4.80 -3.71 -20.38
N PHE A 141 5.41 -4.88 -20.51
CA PHE A 141 4.75 -6.16 -20.24
C PHE A 141 4.30 -6.28 -18.79
N ASN A 142 5.14 -5.84 -17.83
CA ASN A 142 4.78 -5.82 -16.41
C ASN A 142 3.62 -4.86 -16.13
N ARG A 143 3.52 -3.73 -16.85
CA ARG A 143 2.40 -2.78 -16.71
C ARG A 143 1.09 -3.36 -17.24
N LEU A 144 1.11 -4.04 -18.40
CA LEU A 144 -0.08 -4.70 -18.96
C LEU A 144 -0.56 -5.84 -18.08
N ARG A 145 0.39 -6.63 -17.54
CA ARG A 145 0.09 -7.69 -16.58
C ARG A 145 -0.52 -7.11 -15.29
N GLY A 146 0.05 -6.02 -14.76
CA GLY A 146 -0.47 -5.32 -13.59
C GLY A 146 -1.93 -4.92 -13.76
N ASN A 147 -2.32 -4.37 -14.92
CA ASN A 147 -3.71 -4.01 -15.21
C ASN A 147 -4.67 -5.21 -15.23
N LYS A 148 -4.23 -6.37 -15.72
CA LYS A 148 -5.03 -7.60 -15.70
C LYS A 148 -5.21 -8.11 -14.27
N GLU A 149 -4.12 -8.13 -13.50
CA GLU A 149 -4.15 -8.56 -12.10
C GLU A 149 -4.95 -7.57 -11.22
N ASP A 150 -4.85 -6.26 -11.46
CA ASP A 150 -5.70 -5.26 -10.79
C ASP A 150 -7.20 -5.54 -11.03
N ARG A 151 -7.58 -5.85 -12.28
CA ARG A 151 -8.97 -6.22 -12.61
C ARG A 151 -9.40 -7.50 -11.92
N LEU A 152 -8.50 -8.49 -11.86
CA LEU A 152 -8.72 -9.74 -11.17
C LEU A 152 -8.89 -9.52 -9.65
N ALA A 153 -8.11 -8.60 -9.06
CA ALA A 153 -8.20 -8.23 -7.64
C ALA A 153 -9.61 -7.72 -7.27
N TRP A 154 -10.22 -6.87 -8.12
CA TRP A 154 -11.60 -6.44 -7.92
C TRP A 154 -12.59 -7.61 -7.99
N LYS A 155 -12.43 -8.48 -9.01
CA LYS A 155 -13.30 -9.65 -9.22
C LYS A 155 -13.23 -10.64 -8.06
N ILE A 156 -12.01 -10.96 -7.57
CA ILE A 156 -11.80 -11.88 -6.43
C ILE A 156 -12.52 -11.36 -5.18
N ASN A 157 -12.53 -10.04 -4.99
CA ASN A 157 -13.20 -9.41 -3.87
C ASN A 157 -14.70 -9.18 -4.10
N GLU A 158 -15.25 -9.59 -5.24
CA GLU A 158 -16.68 -9.38 -5.61
C GLU A 158 -17.06 -7.89 -5.68
N LEU A 159 -16.05 -7.04 -5.88
CA LEU A 159 -16.22 -5.59 -6.03
C LEU A 159 -16.32 -5.22 -7.51
N LYS A 160 -17.14 -4.22 -7.83
CA LYS A 160 -17.35 -3.75 -9.21
C LYS A 160 -16.69 -2.37 -9.36
N PRO A 161 -15.50 -2.25 -10.00
CA PRO A 161 -14.91 -0.96 -10.29
C PRO A 161 -15.73 -0.24 -11.38
N TYR A 162 -15.63 1.09 -11.42
CA TYR A 162 -16.10 1.83 -12.61
C TYR A 162 -15.23 1.48 -13.82
N PHE A 163 -15.76 1.66 -15.03
CA PHE A 163 -15.03 1.34 -16.26
C PHE A 163 -13.70 2.10 -16.38
N PHE A 164 -13.60 3.29 -15.81
CA PHE A 164 -12.42 4.15 -15.83
C PHE A 164 -11.46 3.93 -14.62
N THR A 165 -11.86 3.21 -13.58
CA THR A 165 -11.08 3.07 -12.32
C THR A 165 -9.62 2.68 -12.57
N LEU A 166 -9.41 1.65 -13.39
CA LEU A 166 -8.07 1.11 -13.65
C LEU A 166 -7.24 1.99 -14.58
N TYR A 167 -7.88 2.82 -15.41
CA TYR A 167 -7.20 3.81 -16.24
C TYR A 167 -6.74 5.02 -15.43
N LEU A 168 -7.50 5.41 -14.40
CA LEU A 168 -7.12 6.51 -13.52
C LEU A 168 -5.95 6.16 -12.59
N LYS A 169 -5.76 4.88 -12.23
CA LYS A 169 -4.67 4.44 -11.33
C LYS A 169 -3.27 4.88 -11.81
N PRO A 170 -2.85 4.70 -13.07
CA PRO A 170 -1.60 5.24 -13.56
C PRO A 170 -1.59 6.77 -13.70
N LEU A 171 -2.72 7.40 -14.05
CA LEU A 171 -2.79 8.86 -14.21
C LEU A 171 -2.57 9.59 -12.89
N ARG A 172 -3.05 9.06 -11.76
CA ARG A 172 -2.77 9.63 -10.43
C ARG A 172 -1.30 9.66 -10.06
N LYS A 173 -0.47 8.82 -10.67
CA LYS A 173 0.98 8.86 -10.45
C LYS A 173 1.63 10.12 -11.01
N ILE A 174 1.03 10.75 -12.02
CA ILE A 174 1.57 11.96 -12.68
C ILE A 174 1.64 13.12 -11.68
N SER A 175 0.57 13.35 -10.91
CA SER A 175 0.54 14.44 -9.91
C SER A 175 1.61 14.28 -8.83
N GLN A 176 2.07 13.06 -8.55
CA GLN A 176 3.10 12.78 -7.54
C GLN A 176 4.51 13.25 -7.97
N PHE A 177 4.74 13.49 -9.26
CA PHE A 177 5.98 14.07 -9.78
C PHE A 177 5.98 15.60 -9.75
N LEU A 178 4.80 16.23 -9.71
CA LEU A 178 4.64 17.67 -9.72
C LEU A 178 4.67 18.28 -8.32
N LEU A 179 4.36 17.49 -7.30
CA LEU A 179 4.37 17.90 -5.89
C LEU A 179 5.75 17.61 -5.28
N LYS A 180 6.73 18.46 -5.60
CA LYS A 180 8.04 18.46 -4.93
C LYS A 180 7.97 19.14 -3.57
#